data_4aea2066ebe7f196f34d5eece4cda0a1
#
_entry.id   4aea2066ebe7f196f34d5eece4cda0a1
#
_cell.length_a   1.000
_cell.length_b   1.000
_cell.length_c   1.000
_cell.angle_alpha   90.00
_cell.angle_beta   90.00
_cell.angle_gamma   90.00
#
_symmetry.space_group_name_H-M   'P 1'
#
loop_
_entity.id
_entity.type
_entity.pdbx_description
1 polymer ?
#
loop_
_entity_poly.entity_id
_entity_poly.type
_entity_poly.pdbx_seq_one_letter_code
_entity_poly.pdbx_strand_id
1 'polypeptide(L)'
;TDPTHLKVTDPGKVEGNTVFTYLDAFCRPEHFGRYLPEYENLDALKDHYRRGGLGDMKVKKFLGAVLEEELAPIRARRAELEKDIPAIYEILRQGTEKARAVAAQTLHEVREAMRINYFDDPTLISEQAKRFAR
;
A
#
# COMPACT_ATOMS: atom_id res chain seq x y z
N THR A 1 12.54 6.66 16.23
CA THR A 1 13.02 6.51 17.62
C THR A 1 12.75 7.76 18.41
N ASP A 2 12.55 7.57 19.70
CA ASP A 2 12.36 8.66 20.65
C ASP A 2 13.72 9.34 20.93
N PRO A 3 13.94 10.61 20.56
CA PRO A 3 15.20 11.30 20.82
C PRO A 3 15.45 11.61 22.31
N THR A 4 14.42 11.46 23.16
CA THR A 4 14.51 11.71 24.60
C THR A 4 14.86 10.44 25.39
N HIS A 5 14.75 9.25 24.79
CA HIS A 5 15.08 7.97 25.39
C HIS A 5 16.58 7.67 25.25
N LEU A 6 17.40 8.30 26.10
CA LEU A 6 18.87 8.22 26.03
C LEU A 6 19.44 6.99 26.74
N LYS A 7 18.80 6.56 27.82
CA LYS A 7 19.20 5.39 28.61
C LYS A 7 18.07 4.38 28.65
N VAL A 8 18.42 3.11 28.78
CA VAL A 8 17.43 2.01 28.88
C VAL A 8 16.45 2.21 30.05
N THR A 9 16.91 2.87 31.12
CA THR A 9 16.10 3.15 32.31
C THR A 9 15.12 4.30 32.13
N ASP A 10 15.31 5.13 31.09
CA ASP A 10 14.46 6.29 30.86
C ASP A 10 13.06 5.83 30.38
N PRO A 11 11.99 6.51 30.79
CA PRO A 11 10.67 6.32 30.19
C PRO A 11 10.69 6.67 28.72
N GLY A 12 10.17 5.78 27.88
CA GLY A 12 10.09 6.00 26.44
C GLY A 12 8.72 6.52 26.00
N LYS A 13 8.69 7.26 24.90
CA LYS A 13 7.48 7.77 24.28
C LYS A 13 7.06 6.87 23.11
N VAL A 14 5.85 6.32 23.18
CA VAL A 14 5.26 5.46 22.15
C VAL A 14 4.60 6.30 21.06
N GLU A 15 3.90 7.36 21.45
CA GLU A 15 3.14 8.25 20.58
C GLU A 15 4.08 9.00 19.62
N GLY A 16 3.83 8.84 18.30
CA GLY A 16 4.70 9.40 17.26
C GLY A 16 6.05 8.69 17.07
N ASN A 17 6.28 7.59 17.79
CA ASN A 17 7.46 6.76 17.58
C ASN A 17 7.25 5.82 16.38
N THR A 18 8.01 6.05 15.32
CA THR A 18 7.92 5.29 14.06
C THR A 18 8.00 3.77 14.26
N VAL A 19 8.81 3.29 15.21
CA VAL A 19 8.95 1.86 15.47
C VAL A 19 7.62 1.26 15.93
N PHE A 20 6.92 1.92 16.84
CA PHE A 20 5.62 1.45 17.32
C PHE A 20 4.52 1.65 16.26
N THR A 21 4.58 2.71 15.45
CA THR A 21 3.67 2.89 14.31
C THR A 21 3.73 1.71 13.34
N TYR A 22 4.94 1.24 13.02
CA TYR A 22 5.10 0.04 12.18
C TYR A 22 4.67 -1.25 12.90
N LEU A 23 4.95 -1.38 14.19
CA LEU A 23 4.47 -2.53 14.96
C LEU A 23 2.93 -2.56 15.03
N ASP A 24 2.27 -1.42 15.18
CA ASP A 24 0.80 -1.32 15.13
C ASP A 24 0.22 -1.79 13.79
N ALA A 25 0.95 -1.55 12.69
CA ALA A 25 0.50 -1.92 11.36
C ALA A 25 0.77 -3.39 10.99
N PHE A 26 1.89 -3.95 11.43
CA PHE A 26 2.39 -5.24 10.95
C PHE A 26 2.49 -6.33 12.01
N CYS A 27 2.52 -5.98 13.30
CA CYS A 27 2.68 -6.97 14.35
C CYS A 27 1.38 -7.75 14.59
N ARG A 28 1.50 -9.07 14.68
CA ARG A 28 0.42 -10.00 14.99
C ARG A 28 0.74 -10.74 16.31
N PRO A 29 -0.27 -11.29 16.99
CA PRO A 29 -0.05 -12.01 18.25
C PRO A 29 0.99 -13.14 18.16
N GLU A 30 0.99 -13.88 17.04
CA GLU A 30 1.93 -14.99 16.83
C GLU A 30 3.40 -14.58 16.75
N HIS A 31 3.70 -13.32 16.41
CA HIS A 31 5.08 -12.82 16.36
C HIS A 31 5.72 -12.77 17.76
N PHE A 32 4.92 -12.55 18.82
CA PHE A 32 5.44 -12.55 20.17
C PHE A 32 5.97 -13.93 20.56
N GLY A 33 5.19 -14.98 20.34
CA GLY A 33 5.64 -16.34 20.63
C GLY A 33 6.92 -16.75 19.89
N ARG A 34 7.16 -16.18 18.70
CA ARG A 34 8.35 -16.51 17.88
C ARG A 34 9.57 -15.66 18.21
N TYR A 35 9.38 -14.36 18.40
CA TYR A 35 10.49 -13.40 18.41
C TYR A 35 10.66 -12.65 19.71
N LEU A 36 9.61 -12.60 20.55
CA LEU A 36 9.64 -11.83 21.80
C LEU A 36 8.74 -12.46 22.88
N PRO A 37 8.99 -13.75 23.25
CA PRO A 37 8.06 -14.54 24.07
C PRO A 37 7.88 -14.05 25.52
N GLU A 38 8.69 -13.11 25.98
CA GLU A 38 8.54 -12.48 27.28
C GLU A 38 7.40 -11.46 27.37
N TYR A 39 6.76 -11.13 26.23
CA TYR A 39 5.57 -10.26 26.19
C TYR A 39 4.39 -11.02 25.61
N GLU A 40 3.24 -10.82 26.21
CA GLU A 40 1.99 -11.42 25.77
C GLU A 40 1.47 -10.78 24.47
N ASN A 41 1.61 -9.45 24.36
CA ASN A 41 1.08 -8.67 23.25
C ASN A 41 1.80 -7.32 23.10
N LEU A 42 1.40 -6.56 22.09
CA LEU A 42 1.99 -5.26 21.77
C LEU A 42 1.73 -4.21 22.85
N ASP A 43 0.58 -4.25 23.51
CA ASP A 43 0.25 -3.31 24.60
C ASP A 43 1.16 -3.51 25.80
N ALA A 44 1.44 -4.76 26.19
CA ALA A 44 2.40 -5.08 27.25
C ALA A 44 3.82 -4.59 26.90
N LEU A 45 4.22 -4.69 25.63
CA LEU A 45 5.50 -4.15 25.15
C LEU A 45 5.54 -2.62 25.23
N LYS A 46 4.47 -1.94 24.78
CA LYS A 46 4.32 -0.48 24.85
C LYS A 46 4.34 0.02 26.29
N ASP A 47 3.64 -0.65 27.20
CA ASP A 47 3.58 -0.26 28.59
C ASP A 47 4.94 -0.43 29.28
N HIS A 48 5.69 -1.47 28.94
CA HIS A 48 7.06 -1.60 29.43
C HIS A 48 7.96 -0.47 28.90
N TYR A 49 7.86 -0.13 27.62
CA TYR A 49 8.62 0.96 27.03
C TYR A 49 8.31 2.31 27.69
N ARG A 50 7.04 2.60 27.97
CA ARG A 50 6.61 3.82 28.67
C ARG A 50 7.14 3.91 30.11
N ARG A 51 7.25 2.78 30.80
CA ARG A 51 7.76 2.75 32.19
C ARG A 51 9.28 2.90 32.26
N GLY A 52 10.01 2.69 31.19
CA GLY A 52 11.45 2.54 31.18
C GLY A 52 11.91 1.11 31.50
N GLY A 53 13.18 0.83 31.26
CA GLY A 53 13.77 -0.51 31.41
C GLY A 53 13.79 -1.33 30.11
N LEU A 54 13.27 -0.81 29.02
CA LEU A 54 13.27 -1.46 27.72
C LEU A 54 14.06 -0.63 26.69
N GLY A 55 15.19 -1.14 26.24
CA GLY A 55 16.04 -0.45 25.27
C GLY A 55 15.50 -0.49 23.84
N ASP A 56 15.66 0.61 23.11
CA ASP A 56 15.25 0.79 21.72
C ASP A 56 15.71 -0.34 20.78
N MET A 57 16.93 -0.83 20.98
CA MET A 57 17.50 -1.88 20.13
C MET A 57 16.71 -3.18 20.18
N LYS A 58 16.11 -3.50 21.33
CA LYS A 58 15.29 -4.70 21.49
C LYS A 58 13.98 -4.56 20.69
N VAL A 59 13.32 -3.41 20.81
CA VAL A 59 12.10 -3.11 20.06
C VAL A 59 12.36 -3.07 18.55
N LYS A 60 13.49 -2.45 18.13
CA LYS A 60 13.89 -2.42 16.71
C LYS A 60 14.20 -3.80 16.15
N LYS A 61 14.89 -4.66 16.91
CA LYS A 61 15.14 -6.05 16.50
C LYS A 61 13.84 -6.83 16.32
N PHE A 62 12.89 -6.65 17.24
CA PHE A 62 11.57 -7.26 17.12
C PHE A 62 10.83 -6.77 15.86
N LEU A 63 10.76 -5.45 15.64
CA LEU A 63 10.19 -4.90 14.41
C LEU A 63 10.90 -5.44 13.16
N GLY A 64 12.22 -5.53 13.18
CA GLY A 64 12.99 -6.11 12.07
C GLY A 64 12.59 -7.54 11.74
N ALA A 65 12.40 -8.39 12.78
CA ALA A 65 11.94 -9.77 12.59
C ALA A 65 10.50 -9.84 12.02
N VAL A 66 9.60 -9.01 12.53
CA VAL A 66 8.21 -8.90 12.02
C VAL A 66 8.21 -8.49 10.55
N LEU A 67 8.93 -7.43 10.20
CA LEU A 67 9.00 -6.94 8.81
C LEU A 67 9.69 -7.95 7.89
N GLU A 68 10.71 -8.65 8.36
CA GLU A 68 11.38 -9.68 7.56
C GLU A 68 10.42 -10.82 7.21
N GLU A 69 9.62 -11.31 8.16
CA GLU A 69 8.61 -12.34 7.92
C GLU A 69 7.57 -11.88 6.88
N GLU A 70 7.09 -10.65 6.97
CA GLU A 70 6.09 -10.11 6.03
C GLU A 70 6.69 -9.83 4.63
N LEU A 71 7.93 -9.39 4.55
CA LEU A 71 8.55 -8.96 3.29
C LEU A 71 9.31 -10.08 2.56
N ALA A 72 9.75 -11.13 3.25
CA ALA A 72 10.52 -12.21 2.63
C ALA A 72 9.77 -12.88 1.46
N PRO A 73 8.49 -13.24 1.56
CA PRO A 73 7.76 -13.84 0.44
C PRO A 73 7.60 -12.87 -0.74
N ILE A 74 7.43 -11.58 -0.47
CA ILE A 74 7.34 -10.54 -1.52
C ILE A 74 8.67 -10.42 -2.26
N ARG A 75 9.79 -10.38 -1.53
CA ARG A 75 11.13 -10.33 -2.14
C ARG A 75 11.43 -11.61 -2.94
N ALA A 76 11.07 -12.77 -2.42
CA ALA A 76 11.23 -14.03 -3.14
C ALA A 76 10.43 -14.02 -4.46
N ARG A 77 9.17 -13.57 -4.42
CA ARG A 77 8.35 -13.46 -5.64
C ARG A 77 8.92 -12.45 -6.63
N ARG A 78 9.41 -11.33 -6.15
CA ARG A 78 10.08 -10.34 -6.98
C ARG A 78 11.31 -10.94 -7.68
N ALA A 79 12.17 -11.62 -6.94
CA ALA A 79 13.37 -12.25 -7.49
C ALA A 79 13.07 -13.32 -8.57
N GLU A 80 11.95 -14.03 -8.44
CA GLU A 80 11.50 -14.94 -9.49
C GLU A 80 11.03 -14.19 -10.75
N LEU A 81 10.25 -13.13 -10.58
CA LEU A 81 9.75 -12.33 -11.70
C LEU A 81 10.87 -11.61 -12.45
N GLU A 82 11.92 -11.16 -11.76
CA GLU A 82 13.08 -10.49 -12.36
C GLU A 82 13.86 -11.40 -13.34
N LYS A 83 13.66 -12.73 -13.28
CA LYS A 83 14.28 -13.67 -14.20
C LYS A 83 13.67 -13.66 -15.61
N ASP A 84 12.42 -13.18 -15.74
CA ASP A 84 11.69 -13.15 -17.02
C ASP A 84 11.00 -11.80 -17.21
N ILE A 85 11.78 -10.82 -17.59
CA ILE A 85 11.27 -9.45 -17.88
C ILE A 85 10.27 -9.44 -19.03
N PRO A 86 10.44 -10.18 -20.15
CA PRO A 86 9.42 -10.27 -21.20
C PRO A 86 8.05 -10.72 -20.68
N ALA A 87 7.98 -11.70 -19.78
CA ALA A 87 6.72 -12.14 -19.18
C ALA A 87 6.04 -11.02 -18.36
N ILE A 88 6.82 -10.19 -17.66
CA ILE A 88 6.29 -9.03 -16.93
C ILE A 88 5.62 -8.03 -17.89
N TYR A 89 6.27 -7.72 -19.02
CA TYR A 89 5.68 -6.83 -20.01
C TYR A 89 4.41 -7.41 -20.63
N GLU A 90 4.34 -8.73 -20.82
CA GLU A 90 3.13 -9.37 -21.31
C GLU A 90 1.96 -9.25 -20.31
N ILE A 91 2.21 -9.43 -19.00
CA ILE A 91 1.23 -9.20 -17.94
C ILE A 91 0.72 -7.74 -17.97
N LEU A 92 1.63 -6.78 -18.12
CA LEU A 92 1.29 -5.36 -18.22
C LEU A 92 0.46 -5.06 -19.48
N ARG A 93 0.81 -5.66 -20.61
CA ARG A 93 0.08 -5.51 -21.87
C ARG A 93 -1.37 -6.00 -21.74
N GLN A 94 -1.55 -7.22 -21.24
CA GLN A 94 -2.89 -7.80 -21.02
C GLN A 94 -3.71 -6.99 -20.01
N GLY A 95 -3.09 -6.53 -18.92
CA GLY A 95 -3.75 -5.66 -17.93
C GLY A 95 -4.17 -4.32 -18.54
N THR A 96 -3.32 -3.74 -19.37
CA THR A 96 -3.60 -2.48 -20.10
C THR A 96 -4.76 -2.64 -21.06
N GLU A 97 -4.83 -3.74 -21.80
CA GLU A 97 -5.94 -4.01 -22.73
C GLU A 97 -7.29 -4.12 -22.01
N LYS A 98 -7.32 -4.84 -20.87
CA LYS A 98 -8.52 -4.94 -20.03
C LYS A 98 -8.95 -3.58 -19.49
N ALA A 99 -8.03 -2.82 -18.93
CA ALA A 99 -8.30 -1.48 -18.40
C ALA A 99 -8.78 -0.52 -19.48
N ARG A 100 -8.15 -0.57 -20.67
CA ARG A 100 -8.53 0.25 -21.83
C ARG A 100 -9.94 -0.04 -22.30
N ALA A 101 -10.36 -1.31 -22.33
CA ALA A 101 -11.72 -1.68 -22.73
C ALA A 101 -12.77 -1.08 -21.78
N VAL A 102 -12.55 -1.17 -20.47
CA VAL A 102 -13.45 -0.57 -19.46
C VAL A 102 -13.46 0.97 -19.59
N ALA A 103 -12.29 1.59 -19.66
CA ALA A 103 -12.17 3.03 -19.77
C ALA A 103 -12.80 3.57 -21.07
N ALA A 104 -12.67 2.85 -22.19
CA ALA A 104 -13.27 3.22 -23.47
C ALA A 104 -14.80 3.22 -23.38
N GLN A 105 -15.38 2.21 -22.74
CA GLN A 105 -16.83 2.15 -22.51
C GLN A 105 -17.31 3.33 -21.68
N THR A 106 -16.69 3.59 -20.53
CA THR A 106 -17.04 4.73 -19.68
C THR A 106 -16.91 6.06 -20.42
N LEU A 107 -15.81 6.22 -21.17
CA LEU A 107 -15.59 7.44 -21.95
C LEU A 107 -16.63 7.62 -23.07
N HIS A 108 -17.06 6.52 -23.70
CA HIS A 108 -18.14 6.56 -24.69
C HIS A 108 -19.45 7.06 -24.06
N GLU A 109 -19.86 6.49 -22.94
CA GLU A 109 -21.07 6.89 -22.21
C GLU A 109 -21.03 8.37 -21.76
N VAL A 110 -19.88 8.83 -21.28
CA VAL A 110 -19.68 10.25 -20.91
C VAL A 110 -19.81 11.15 -22.13
N ARG A 111 -19.15 10.81 -23.25
CA ARG A 111 -19.22 11.61 -24.48
C ARG A 111 -20.64 11.67 -25.08
N GLU A 112 -21.35 10.56 -24.99
CA GLU A 112 -22.74 10.49 -25.40
C GLU A 112 -23.64 11.39 -24.54
N ALA A 113 -23.53 11.28 -23.21
CA ALA A 113 -24.29 12.10 -22.25
C ALA A 113 -23.99 13.60 -22.41
N MET A 114 -22.74 13.95 -22.71
CA MET A 114 -22.31 15.33 -22.96
C MET A 114 -22.57 15.82 -24.39
N ARG A 115 -23.03 14.96 -25.29
CA ARG A 115 -23.20 15.24 -26.74
C ARG A 115 -21.94 15.78 -27.40
N ILE A 116 -20.80 15.22 -27.08
CA ILE A 116 -19.50 15.56 -27.70
C ILE A 116 -18.94 14.44 -28.58
N ASN A 117 -19.78 13.46 -28.93
CA ASN A 117 -19.51 12.37 -29.87
C ASN A 117 -19.88 12.73 -31.32
N TYR A 118 -19.49 13.93 -31.74
CA TYR A 118 -19.93 14.56 -32.96
C TYR A 118 -19.83 13.69 -34.23
N PHE A 119 -18.82 12.82 -34.30
CA PHE A 119 -18.58 11.97 -35.48
C PHE A 119 -19.36 10.65 -35.44
N ASP A 120 -19.83 10.26 -34.26
CA ASP A 120 -20.55 9.00 -34.03
C ASP A 120 -22.08 9.22 -33.99
N ASP A 121 -22.53 10.48 -34.00
CA ASP A 121 -23.95 10.87 -33.95
C ASP A 121 -24.39 11.50 -35.28
N PRO A 122 -24.92 10.69 -36.26
CA PRO A 122 -25.39 11.19 -37.54
C PRO A 122 -26.61 12.12 -37.41
N THR A 123 -27.38 11.99 -36.32
CA THR A 123 -28.53 12.83 -36.03
C THR A 123 -28.07 14.25 -35.72
N LEU A 124 -27.09 14.39 -34.86
CA LEU A 124 -26.50 15.67 -34.48
C LEU A 124 -25.96 16.41 -35.71
N ILE A 125 -25.21 15.71 -36.57
CA ILE A 125 -24.66 16.30 -37.81
C ILE A 125 -25.79 16.80 -38.74
N SER A 126 -26.83 16.01 -38.93
CA SER A 126 -27.97 16.39 -39.81
C SER A 126 -28.79 17.55 -39.26
N GLU A 127 -28.99 17.62 -37.94
CA GLU A 127 -29.66 18.73 -37.26
C GLU A 127 -28.85 20.04 -37.38
N GLN A 128 -27.54 19.96 -37.17
CA GLN A 128 -26.65 21.11 -37.34
C GLN A 128 -26.63 21.61 -38.78
N ALA A 129 -26.56 20.68 -39.78
CA ALA A 129 -26.61 21.04 -41.18
C ALA A 129 -27.91 21.77 -41.54
N LYS A 130 -29.07 21.30 -41.06
CA LYS A 130 -30.37 21.99 -41.28
C LYS A 130 -30.43 23.35 -40.59
N ARG A 131 -29.93 23.46 -39.39
CA ARG A 131 -29.96 24.70 -38.58
C ARG A 131 -29.13 25.84 -39.22
N PHE A 132 -28.04 25.51 -39.85
CA PHE A 132 -27.13 26.48 -40.46
C PHE A 132 -27.18 26.51 -42.01
N ALA A 133 -28.08 25.72 -42.62
CA ALA A 133 -28.36 25.87 -44.05
C ALA A 133 -28.99 27.24 -44.29
N ARG A 134 -28.33 28.09 -45.07
CA ARG A 134 -28.80 29.41 -45.51
C ARG A 134 -29.61 29.25 -46.81
#